data_4bbafc4a72611b3ec1a5249a5ffdf48a
#
_entry.id   4bbafc4a72611b3ec1a5249a5ffdf48a
#
_cell.length_a   1.000
_cell.length_b   1.000
_cell.length_c   1.000
_cell.angle_alpha   90.00
_cell.angle_beta   90.00
_cell.angle_gamma   90.00
#
_symmetry.space_group_name_H-M   'P 1'
#
loop_
_entity.id
_entity.type
_entity.pdbx_description
1 polymer ?
#
loop_
_entity_poly.entity_id
_entity_poly.type
_entity_poly.pdbx_seq_one_letter_code
_entity_poly.pdbx_strand_id
1 'polypeptide(L)'
;TTFSSSNYITDSGASGTALATGQKTANGHISVTPEGDTLTTILELAEKNGLSTGLVSTSSILHATPASFIAHNKDRHDYASLARDFLKTDVDVFIGGGYDQFGNREDGLDLISRLKDKGYQVERDMKKIQSVTDGKLAGFTADGHNPKFSEGRGDMLPNATETALNVLGNNSKGFFLMVESSQIDWGGHDNSTDYIVSEMLDFNRAVEKAMQYA
;
A
#
# COMPACT_ATOMS: atom_id res chain seq x y z
N THR A 1 2.80 18.36 -10.63
CA THR A 1 3.62 18.51 -9.41
C THR A 1 2.83 18.07 -8.17
N THR A 2 3.48 17.41 -7.25
CA THR A 2 2.87 16.76 -6.06
C THR A 2 3.04 17.59 -4.77
N PHE A 3 3.42 18.88 -4.85
CA PHE A 3 3.60 19.69 -3.66
C PHE A 3 2.27 19.95 -2.92
N SER A 4 2.36 20.08 -1.60
CA SER A 4 1.23 20.36 -0.71
C SER A 4 0.54 21.69 -1.00
N SER A 5 -0.77 21.79 -0.76
CA SER A 5 -1.52 23.06 -0.82
C SER A 5 -1.29 23.95 0.40
N SER A 6 -0.79 23.40 1.51
CA SER A 6 -0.63 24.12 2.78
C SER A 6 0.81 24.47 3.12
N ASN A 7 1.80 23.72 2.62
CA ASN A 7 3.19 23.83 3.04
C ASN A 7 4.15 23.82 1.84
N TYR A 8 5.26 24.54 1.95
CA TYR A 8 6.32 24.53 0.94
C TYR A 8 6.99 23.15 0.83
N ILE A 9 7.21 22.49 1.95
CA ILE A 9 7.70 21.10 2.01
C ILE A 9 6.49 20.17 2.12
N THR A 10 6.29 19.34 1.10
CA THR A 10 5.22 18.34 1.07
C THR A 10 5.54 17.15 1.95
N ASP A 11 4.52 16.52 2.52
CA ASP A 11 4.64 15.20 3.13
C ASP A 11 4.11 14.10 2.19
N SER A 12 4.27 12.84 2.59
CA SER A 12 3.80 11.68 1.81
C SER A 12 2.27 11.64 1.69
N GLY A 13 1.51 12.19 2.64
CA GLY A 13 0.05 12.25 2.57
C GLY A 13 -0.40 13.16 1.43
N ALA A 14 0.09 14.40 1.39
CA ALA A 14 -0.24 15.35 0.33
C ALA A 14 0.31 14.92 -1.04
N SER A 15 1.55 14.40 -1.11
CA SER A 15 2.13 13.96 -2.37
C SER A 15 1.49 12.66 -2.88
N GLY A 16 1.21 11.70 -2.00
CA GLY A 16 0.48 10.47 -2.32
C GLY A 16 -0.93 10.77 -2.82
N THR A 17 -1.65 11.67 -2.15
CA THR A 17 -2.97 12.15 -2.61
C THR A 17 -2.88 12.75 -4.01
N ALA A 18 -1.88 13.61 -4.28
CA ALA A 18 -1.73 14.19 -5.61
C ALA A 18 -1.42 13.14 -6.70
N LEU A 19 -0.68 12.08 -6.38
CA LEU A 19 -0.46 10.94 -7.29
C LEU A 19 -1.73 10.12 -7.50
N ALA A 20 -2.47 9.84 -6.43
CA ALA A 20 -3.65 8.98 -6.46
C ALA A 20 -4.88 9.64 -7.10
N THR A 21 -5.03 10.99 -6.97
CA THR A 21 -6.26 11.70 -7.34
C THR A 21 -6.07 12.78 -8.40
N GLY A 22 -4.83 13.18 -8.69
CA GLY A 22 -4.52 14.33 -9.53
C GLY A 22 -4.79 15.69 -8.86
N GLN A 23 -5.20 15.71 -7.57
CA GLN A 23 -5.54 16.92 -6.84
C GLN A 23 -4.60 17.13 -5.65
N LYS A 24 -4.37 18.40 -5.31
CA LYS A 24 -3.53 18.80 -4.18
C LYS A 24 -4.34 18.91 -2.90
N THR A 25 -3.71 18.51 -1.79
CA THR A 25 -4.30 18.66 -0.46
C THR A 25 -3.28 19.20 0.55
N ALA A 26 -3.71 19.38 1.78
CA ALA A 26 -2.84 19.79 2.89
C ALA A 26 -1.96 18.63 3.37
N ASN A 27 -0.81 18.94 3.98
CA ASN A 27 0.01 17.94 4.64
C ASN A 27 -0.80 17.15 5.68
N GLY A 28 -0.52 15.87 5.79
CA GLY A 28 -1.22 14.95 6.69
C GLY A 28 -2.52 14.38 6.13
N HIS A 29 -3.08 14.93 5.08
CA HIS A 29 -4.34 14.48 4.48
C HIS A 29 -4.13 13.29 3.54
N ILE A 30 -5.08 12.37 3.56
CA ILE A 30 -5.14 11.14 2.76
C ILE A 30 -6.39 11.21 1.88
N SER A 31 -6.21 11.47 0.60
CA SER A 31 -7.24 11.53 -0.46
C SER A 31 -8.54 12.25 -0.08
N VAL A 32 -8.37 13.38 0.61
CA VAL A 32 -9.42 14.36 0.88
C VAL A 32 -8.95 15.75 0.46
N THR A 33 -9.88 16.65 0.17
CA THR A 33 -9.58 18.09 -0.05
C THR A 33 -9.03 18.73 1.24
N PRO A 34 -8.47 19.94 1.20
CA PRO A 34 -8.10 20.66 2.42
C PRO A 34 -9.28 20.84 3.38
N GLU A 35 -10.51 20.93 2.87
CA GLU A 35 -11.75 21.05 3.63
C GLU A 35 -12.21 19.69 4.22
N GLY A 36 -11.78 18.56 3.59
CA GLY A 36 -12.03 17.20 4.03
C GLY A 36 -13.05 16.44 3.19
N ASP A 37 -13.39 16.95 2.02
CA ASP A 37 -14.24 16.23 1.07
C ASP A 37 -13.44 15.09 0.41
N THR A 38 -14.06 13.95 0.24
CA THR A 38 -13.45 12.76 -0.38
C THR A 38 -13.07 13.02 -1.84
N LEU A 39 -11.83 12.65 -2.20
CA LEU A 39 -11.31 12.69 -3.56
C LEU A 39 -11.27 11.28 -4.14
N THR A 40 -11.93 11.04 -5.26
CA THR A 40 -11.88 9.73 -5.92
C THR A 40 -10.47 9.42 -6.39
N THR A 41 -9.94 8.25 -6.04
CA THR A 41 -8.60 7.81 -6.41
C THR A 41 -8.58 7.06 -7.75
N ILE A 42 -7.40 6.95 -8.37
CA ILE A 42 -7.22 6.16 -9.59
C ILE A 42 -7.50 4.67 -9.32
N LEU A 43 -7.23 4.15 -8.12
CA LEU A 43 -7.55 2.78 -7.74
C LEU A 43 -9.07 2.57 -7.74
N GLU A 44 -9.84 3.46 -7.10
CA GLU A 44 -11.30 3.40 -7.09
C GLU A 44 -11.90 3.55 -8.51
N LEU A 45 -11.27 4.37 -9.37
CA LEU A 45 -11.65 4.47 -10.77
C LEU A 45 -11.38 3.18 -11.54
N ALA A 46 -10.26 2.51 -11.26
CA ALA A 46 -9.96 1.21 -11.84
C ALA A 46 -11.00 0.16 -11.44
N GLU A 47 -11.36 0.07 -10.15
CA GLU A 47 -12.44 -0.81 -9.67
C GLU A 47 -13.78 -0.54 -10.37
N LYS A 48 -14.20 0.72 -10.47
CA LYS A 48 -15.45 1.11 -11.17
C LYS A 48 -15.48 0.69 -12.64
N ASN A 49 -14.31 0.58 -13.27
CA ASN A 49 -14.19 0.11 -14.65
C ASN A 49 -14.00 -1.42 -14.75
N GLY A 50 -13.99 -2.11 -13.63
CA GLY A 50 -13.88 -3.57 -13.54
C GLY A 50 -12.46 -4.09 -13.78
N LEU A 51 -11.43 -3.27 -13.56
CA LEU A 51 -10.05 -3.72 -13.48
C LEU A 51 -9.80 -4.31 -12.08
N SER A 52 -8.88 -5.27 -11.99
CA SER A 52 -8.36 -5.68 -10.69
C SER A 52 -7.42 -4.63 -10.12
N THR A 53 -7.33 -4.56 -8.78
CA THR A 53 -6.54 -3.52 -8.12
C THR A 53 -5.65 -4.08 -7.03
N GLY A 54 -4.46 -3.48 -6.86
CA GLY A 54 -3.52 -3.94 -5.85
C GLY A 54 -2.58 -2.87 -5.31
N LEU A 55 -2.10 -3.13 -4.09
CA LEU A 55 -1.14 -2.32 -3.36
C LEU A 55 -0.04 -3.21 -2.78
N VAL A 56 1.22 -2.85 -2.97
CA VAL A 56 2.38 -3.50 -2.34
C VAL A 56 3.28 -2.44 -1.71
N SER A 57 3.73 -2.65 -0.47
CA SER A 57 4.59 -1.68 0.20
C SER A 57 5.57 -2.34 1.18
N THR A 58 6.79 -1.81 1.27
CA THR A 58 7.76 -2.22 2.29
C THR A 58 7.49 -1.60 3.66
N SER A 59 6.59 -0.62 3.77
CA SER A 59 6.06 -0.12 5.05
C SER A 59 4.80 -0.87 5.49
N SER A 60 4.14 -0.38 6.53
CA SER A 60 2.73 -0.71 6.77
C SER A 60 1.91 -0.32 5.54
N ILE A 61 0.96 -1.16 5.16
CA ILE A 61 0.03 -0.88 4.06
C ILE A 61 -0.88 0.32 4.36
N LEU A 62 -0.91 0.76 5.61
CA LEU A 62 -1.62 1.95 6.08
C LEU A 62 -0.75 3.20 6.09
N HIS A 63 0.55 3.11 5.72
CA HIS A 63 1.40 4.29 5.60
C HIS A 63 0.84 5.22 4.52
N ALA A 64 1.17 6.51 4.62
CA ALA A 64 0.49 7.55 3.88
C ALA A 64 0.43 7.32 2.35
N THR A 65 1.49 6.80 1.74
CA THR A 65 1.52 6.57 0.29
C THR A 65 0.54 5.48 -0.15
N PRO A 66 0.60 4.22 0.35
CA PRO A 66 -0.39 3.22 -0.03
C PRO A 66 -1.81 3.60 0.42
N ALA A 67 -1.97 4.20 1.62
CA ALA A 67 -3.27 4.65 2.10
C ALA A 67 -3.92 5.69 1.17
N SER A 68 -3.14 6.57 0.54
CA SER A 68 -3.66 7.59 -0.38
C SER A 68 -4.35 7.03 -1.63
N PHE A 69 -4.17 5.76 -1.95
CA PHE A 69 -4.85 5.13 -3.09
C PHE A 69 -6.19 4.51 -2.71
N ILE A 70 -6.49 4.32 -1.41
CA ILE A 70 -7.62 3.51 -0.95
C ILE A 70 -8.43 4.14 0.19
N ALA A 71 -7.86 5.06 0.97
CA ALA A 71 -8.45 5.61 2.19
C ALA A 71 -8.69 7.12 2.08
N HIS A 72 -9.58 7.64 2.95
CA HIS A 72 -9.94 9.05 2.99
C HIS A 72 -9.96 9.55 4.42
N ASN A 73 -8.94 10.34 4.81
CA ASN A 73 -8.82 10.86 6.17
C ASN A 73 -8.03 12.19 6.21
N LYS A 74 -8.38 13.09 7.11
CA LYS A 74 -7.61 14.31 7.37
C LYS A 74 -6.32 14.05 8.17
N ASP A 75 -6.17 12.87 8.75
CA ASP A 75 -5.01 12.50 9.56
C ASP A 75 -4.41 11.18 9.07
N ARG A 76 -3.22 11.26 8.48
CA ARG A 76 -2.42 10.11 8.04
C ARG A 76 -2.00 9.15 9.17
N HIS A 77 -2.10 9.59 10.42
CA HIS A 77 -1.74 8.79 11.59
C HIS A 77 -2.93 8.09 12.24
N ASP A 78 -4.16 8.37 11.80
CA ASP A 78 -5.35 7.63 12.23
C ASP A 78 -5.43 6.26 11.54
N TYR A 79 -4.42 5.41 11.81
CA TYR A 79 -4.33 4.07 11.23
C TYR A 79 -5.56 3.21 11.50
N ALA A 80 -6.22 3.43 12.65
CA ALA A 80 -7.43 2.70 13.01
C ALA A 80 -8.59 2.97 12.03
N SER A 81 -8.75 4.22 11.58
CA SER A 81 -9.73 4.58 10.54
C SER A 81 -9.27 4.14 9.15
N LEU A 82 -7.99 4.36 8.80
CA LEU A 82 -7.44 3.94 7.51
C LEU A 82 -7.63 2.44 7.28
N ALA A 83 -7.41 1.59 8.31
CA ALA A 83 -7.64 0.15 8.21
C ALA A 83 -9.11 -0.20 7.90
N ARG A 84 -10.07 0.58 8.42
CA ARG A 84 -11.50 0.37 8.10
C ARG A 84 -11.83 0.70 6.65
N ASP A 85 -11.10 1.60 6.02
CA ASP A 85 -11.34 1.98 4.63
C ASP A 85 -11.00 0.84 3.65
N PHE A 86 -10.03 -0.03 3.98
CA PHE A 86 -9.77 -1.26 3.23
C PHE A 86 -10.97 -2.22 3.16
N LEU A 87 -11.93 -2.10 4.08
CA LEU A 87 -13.16 -2.87 4.04
C LEU A 87 -14.28 -2.19 3.24
N LYS A 88 -14.12 -0.92 2.86
CA LYS A 88 -15.12 -0.16 2.09
C LYS A 88 -14.89 -0.27 0.59
N THR A 89 -13.68 -0.57 0.18
CA THR A 89 -13.27 -0.78 -1.21
C THR A 89 -13.33 -2.25 -1.60
N ASP A 90 -13.07 -2.55 -2.85
CA ASP A 90 -13.06 -3.89 -3.40
C ASP A 90 -11.67 -4.31 -3.91
N VAL A 91 -10.61 -3.70 -3.36
CA VAL A 91 -9.21 -4.00 -3.73
C VAL A 91 -8.96 -5.50 -3.69
N ASP A 92 -8.35 -6.04 -4.76
CA ASP A 92 -8.15 -7.49 -4.88
C ASP A 92 -6.93 -7.96 -4.08
N VAL A 93 -5.82 -7.22 -4.13
CA VAL A 93 -4.57 -7.62 -3.48
C VAL A 93 -3.98 -6.46 -2.70
N PHE A 94 -3.62 -6.69 -1.44
CA PHE A 94 -2.71 -5.79 -0.74
C PHE A 94 -1.70 -6.59 0.08
N ILE A 95 -0.41 -6.22 -0.05
CA ILE A 95 0.70 -6.90 0.62
C ILE A 95 1.64 -5.86 1.24
N GLY A 96 1.85 -5.96 2.55
CA GLY A 96 2.73 -5.05 3.31
C GLY A 96 2.69 -5.34 4.80
N GLY A 97 3.30 -4.48 5.61
CA GLY A 97 3.18 -4.55 7.06
C GLY A 97 1.83 -4.02 7.55
N GLY A 98 1.64 -3.94 8.89
CA GLY A 98 0.49 -3.29 9.50
C GLY A 98 -0.57 -4.23 10.08
N TYR A 99 -0.26 -5.51 10.29
CA TYR A 99 -1.21 -6.48 10.84
C TYR A 99 -1.89 -6.02 12.13
N ASP A 100 -1.16 -5.35 13.02
CA ASP A 100 -1.69 -4.92 14.34
C ASP A 100 -2.93 -4.03 14.21
N GLN A 101 -3.00 -3.22 13.17
CA GLN A 101 -4.14 -2.34 12.92
C GLN A 101 -5.39 -3.06 12.37
N PHE A 102 -5.25 -4.34 12.01
CA PHE A 102 -6.36 -5.19 11.58
C PHE A 102 -6.70 -6.26 12.61
N GLY A 103 -5.69 -6.92 13.23
CA GLY A 103 -5.87 -8.07 14.09
C GLY A 103 -5.71 -7.82 15.59
N ASN A 104 -4.93 -6.80 16.00
CA ASN A 104 -4.61 -6.51 17.41
C ASN A 104 -5.16 -5.13 17.83
N ARG A 105 -6.39 -4.83 17.48
CA ARG A 105 -7.00 -3.51 17.65
C ARG A 105 -7.46 -3.23 19.07
N GLU A 106 -7.22 -2.01 19.56
CA GLU A 106 -7.68 -1.56 20.87
C GLU A 106 -9.20 -1.29 20.91
N ASP A 107 -9.84 -1.01 19.76
CA ASP A 107 -11.28 -0.76 19.66
C ASP A 107 -12.12 -2.05 19.64
N GLY A 108 -11.50 -3.22 19.76
CA GLY A 108 -12.15 -4.52 19.80
C GLY A 108 -12.76 -4.99 18.48
N LEU A 109 -12.54 -4.27 17.37
CA LEU A 109 -13.00 -4.71 16.04
C LEU A 109 -12.06 -5.77 15.49
N ASP A 110 -12.62 -6.87 15.00
CA ASP A 110 -11.88 -7.90 14.26
C ASP A 110 -11.99 -7.65 12.75
N LEU A 111 -11.06 -6.87 12.20
CA LEU A 111 -11.03 -6.60 10.76
C LEU A 111 -10.50 -7.80 9.96
N ILE A 112 -9.75 -8.70 10.59
CA ILE A 112 -9.26 -9.94 9.95
C ILE A 112 -10.45 -10.85 9.61
N SER A 113 -11.35 -11.08 10.56
CA SER A 113 -12.58 -11.86 10.29
C SER A 113 -13.41 -11.19 9.20
N ARG A 114 -13.57 -9.87 9.23
CA ARG A 114 -14.30 -9.14 8.19
C ARG A 114 -13.67 -9.23 6.79
N LEU A 115 -12.33 -9.22 6.70
CA LEU A 115 -11.63 -9.47 5.43
C LEU A 115 -11.93 -10.89 4.91
N LYS A 116 -11.88 -11.89 5.79
CA LYS A 116 -12.23 -13.27 5.43
C LYS A 116 -13.68 -13.40 4.96
N ASP A 117 -14.62 -12.73 5.63
CA ASP A 117 -16.04 -12.69 5.24
C ASP A 117 -16.23 -12.03 3.86
N LYS A 118 -15.35 -11.11 3.46
CA LYS A 118 -15.28 -10.52 2.11
C LYS A 118 -14.55 -11.39 1.09
N GLY A 119 -14.13 -12.59 1.46
CA GLY A 119 -13.45 -13.55 0.58
C GLY A 119 -11.95 -13.41 0.47
N TYR A 120 -11.31 -12.62 1.34
CA TYR A 120 -9.85 -12.54 1.32
C TYR A 120 -9.20 -13.77 1.93
N GLN A 121 -8.18 -14.27 1.24
CA GLN A 121 -7.15 -15.12 1.82
C GLN A 121 -6.23 -14.22 2.64
N VAL A 122 -6.23 -14.39 3.97
CA VAL A 122 -5.43 -13.57 4.89
C VAL A 122 -4.22 -14.37 5.33
N GLU A 123 -3.05 -13.96 4.88
CA GLU A 123 -1.79 -14.69 5.10
C GLU A 123 -0.72 -13.78 5.73
N ARG A 124 0.13 -14.38 6.57
CA ARG A 124 1.24 -13.69 7.25
C ARG A 124 2.62 -14.26 6.91
N ASP A 125 2.67 -15.40 6.30
CA ASP A 125 3.90 -16.04 5.86
C ASP A 125 4.13 -15.77 4.37
N MET A 126 5.34 -15.30 4.00
CA MET A 126 5.62 -14.92 2.61
C MET A 126 5.47 -16.10 1.64
N LYS A 127 5.79 -17.33 2.06
CA LYS A 127 5.62 -18.52 1.21
C LYS A 127 4.14 -18.83 0.95
N LYS A 128 3.29 -18.60 1.96
CA LYS A 128 1.84 -18.75 1.79
C LYS A 128 1.27 -17.64 0.91
N ILE A 129 1.72 -16.39 1.10
CA ILE A 129 1.37 -15.28 0.22
C ILE A 129 1.71 -15.63 -1.24
N GLN A 130 2.92 -16.12 -1.51
CA GLN A 130 3.36 -16.52 -2.84
C GLN A 130 2.58 -17.73 -3.42
N SER A 131 1.97 -18.55 -2.58
CA SER A 131 1.16 -19.69 -3.04
C SER A 131 -0.24 -19.32 -3.51
N VAL A 132 -0.68 -18.06 -3.25
CA VAL A 132 -1.96 -17.55 -3.73
C VAL A 132 -1.83 -17.15 -5.20
N THR A 133 -2.64 -17.77 -6.04
CA THR A 133 -2.62 -17.54 -7.50
C THR A 133 -3.91 -16.94 -8.04
N ASP A 134 -4.94 -16.84 -7.21
CA ASP A 134 -6.27 -16.37 -7.61
C ASP A 134 -7.08 -15.87 -6.41
N GLY A 135 -8.08 -15.03 -6.67
CA GLY A 135 -8.98 -14.47 -5.67
C GLY A 135 -8.39 -13.27 -4.92
N LYS A 136 -9.01 -12.91 -3.80
CA LYS A 136 -8.58 -11.76 -2.99
C LYS A 136 -7.52 -12.15 -1.98
N LEU A 137 -6.48 -11.31 -1.85
CA LEU A 137 -5.34 -11.55 -0.97
C LEU A 137 -5.06 -10.35 -0.06
N ALA A 138 -5.02 -10.61 1.25
CA ALA A 138 -4.51 -9.71 2.27
C ALA A 138 -3.22 -10.31 2.87
N GLY A 139 -2.06 -9.87 2.40
CA GLY A 139 -0.75 -10.36 2.81
C GLY A 139 -0.10 -9.42 3.85
N PHE A 140 -0.02 -9.84 5.11
CA PHE A 140 0.61 -9.06 6.16
C PHE A 140 2.01 -9.58 6.47
N THR A 141 3.04 -8.89 6.00
CA THR A 141 4.44 -9.31 6.10
C THR A 141 5.12 -8.89 7.41
N ALA A 142 4.47 -8.02 8.20
CA ALA A 142 4.92 -7.58 9.52
C ALA A 142 3.74 -7.08 10.37
N ASP A 143 3.93 -7.01 11.69
CA ASP A 143 2.93 -6.44 12.60
C ASP A 143 2.79 -4.91 12.41
N GLY A 144 3.90 -4.19 12.36
CA GLY A 144 3.99 -2.78 12.01
C GLY A 144 4.60 -2.60 10.61
N HIS A 145 5.70 -1.88 10.52
CA HIS A 145 6.48 -1.79 9.28
C HIS A 145 7.38 -3.01 9.10
N ASN A 146 7.71 -3.35 7.86
CA ASN A 146 8.74 -4.35 7.60
C ASN A 146 10.12 -3.84 8.07
N PRO A 147 11.07 -4.72 8.44
CA PRO A 147 12.45 -4.33 8.70
C PRO A 147 13.11 -3.77 7.45
N LYS A 148 14.23 -3.05 7.61
CA LYS A 148 15.08 -2.63 6.49
C LYS A 148 15.56 -3.86 5.70
N PHE A 149 15.87 -3.66 4.44
CA PHE A 149 16.46 -4.73 3.63
C PHE A 149 17.73 -5.29 4.30
N SER A 150 18.60 -4.41 4.79
CA SER A 150 19.83 -4.76 5.51
C SER A 150 19.60 -5.47 6.85
N GLU A 151 18.40 -5.41 7.41
CA GLU A 151 18.00 -6.04 8.67
C GLU A 151 17.24 -7.37 8.46
N GLY A 152 17.26 -7.91 7.24
CA GLY A 152 16.77 -9.26 6.96
C GLY A 152 15.35 -9.33 6.42
N ARG A 153 14.80 -8.27 5.82
CA ARG A 153 13.53 -8.33 5.08
C ARG A 153 13.55 -9.36 3.94
N GLY A 154 14.74 -9.67 3.41
CA GLY A 154 14.92 -10.62 2.31
C GLY A 154 14.18 -10.19 1.05
N ASP A 155 13.70 -11.16 0.27
CA ASP A 155 13.08 -10.93 -1.03
C ASP A 155 11.57 -10.57 -0.94
N MET A 156 11.15 -9.94 0.16
CA MET A 156 9.73 -9.60 0.39
C MET A 156 9.15 -8.76 -0.76
N LEU A 157 9.81 -7.66 -1.14
CA LEU A 157 9.27 -6.74 -2.13
C LEU A 157 9.16 -7.33 -3.54
N PRO A 158 10.22 -7.95 -4.12
CA PRO A 158 10.11 -8.59 -5.43
C PRO A 158 9.12 -9.75 -5.44
N ASN A 159 9.07 -10.58 -4.38
CA ASN A 159 8.12 -11.68 -4.28
C ASN A 159 6.68 -11.20 -4.13
N ALA A 160 6.43 -10.19 -3.32
CA ALA A 160 5.10 -9.58 -3.18
C ALA A 160 4.62 -8.95 -4.49
N THR A 161 5.52 -8.27 -5.21
CA THR A 161 5.23 -7.70 -6.53
C THR A 161 4.86 -8.78 -7.54
N GLU A 162 5.64 -9.85 -7.64
CA GLU A 162 5.37 -10.97 -8.54
C GLU A 162 4.03 -11.66 -8.20
N THR A 163 3.76 -11.88 -6.91
CA THR A 163 2.48 -12.45 -6.46
C THR A 163 1.30 -11.56 -6.85
N ALA A 164 1.40 -10.26 -6.60
CA ALA A 164 0.35 -9.30 -6.96
C ALA A 164 0.10 -9.29 -8.49
N LEU A 165 1.17 -9.26 -9.30
CA LEU A 165 1.06 -9.33 -10.76
C LEU A 165 0.36 -10.60 -11.23
N ASN A 166 0.72 -11.77 -10.69
CA ASN A 166 0.13 -13.04 -11.06
C ASN A 166 -1.35 -13.12 -10.70
N VAL A 167 -1.74 -12.65 -9.51
CA VAL A 167 -3.16 -12.67 -9.09
C VAL A 167 -3.98 -11.67 -9.91
N LEU A 168 -3.51 -10.43 -10.05
CA LEU A 168 -4.23 -9.38 -10.76
C LEU A 168 -4.33 -9.61 -12.26
N GLY A 169 -3.32 -10.27 -12.84
CA GLY A 169 -3.27 -10.61 -14.27
C GLY A 169 -4.33 -11.59 -14.73
N ASN A 170 -5.05 -12.24 -13.82
CA ASN A 170 -6.19 -13.09 -14.18
C ASN A 170 -7.39 -12.29 -14.73
N ASN A 171 -7.42 -10.97 -14.51
CA ASN A 171 -8.49 -10.13 -15.04
C ASN A 171 -8.23 -9.74 -16.51
N SER A 172 -9.05 -10.22 -17.43
CA SER A 172 -8.92 -9.94 -18.87
C SER A 172 -9.09 -8.45 -19.25
N LYS A 173 -9.65 -7.63 -18.36
CA LYS A 173 -9.73 -6.18 -18.56
C LYS A 173 -8.45 -5.43 -18.15
N GLY A 174 -7.52 -6.14 -17.48
CA GLY A 174 -6.30 -5.57 -16.93
C GLY A 174 -6.43 -5.20 -15.46
N PHE A 175 -5.42 -4.51 -14.95
CA PHE A 175 -5.34 -4.17 -13.54
C PHE A 175 -4.63 -2.83 -13.30
N PHE A 176 -4.80 -2.31 -12.10
CA PHE A 176 -3.99 -1.24 -11.52
C PHE A 176 -3.20 -1.81 -10.32
N LEU A 177 -1.89 -1.64 -10.31
CA LEU A 177 -1.01 -2.03 -9.21
C LEU A 177 -0.10 -0.87 -8.82
N MET A 178 -0.11 -0.51 -7.53
CA MET A 178 0.86 0.41 -6.94
C MET A 178 1.87 -0.39 -6.11
N VAL A 179 3.17 -0.17 -6.35
CA VAL A 179 4.28 -0.78 -5.61
C VAL A 179 5.17 0.30 -5.04
N GLU A 180 5.41 0.28 -3.74
CA GLU A 180 6.23 1.26 -3.04
C GLU A 180 7.40 0.60 -2.30
N SER A 181 8.61 1.05 -2.57
CA SER A 181 9.77 0.85 -1.70
C SER A 181 9.90 2.02 -0.73
N SER A 182 9.02 2.05 0.26
CA SER A 182 8.84 3.17 1.21
C SER A 182 10.12 3.57 1.93
N GLN A 183 11.00 2.61 2.18
CA GLN A 183 12.15 2.80 3.05
C GLN A 183 13.35 3.48 2.36
N ILE A 184 13.29 3.71 1.06
CA ILE A 184 14.24 4.60 0.36
C ILE A 184 14.12 6.03 0.92
N ASP A 185 12.89 6.52 1.12
CA ASP A 185 12.60 7.82 1.73
C ASP A 185 13.15 7.90 3.17
N TRP A 186 12.96 6.85 3.95
CA TRP A 186 13.48 6.79 5.33
C TRP A 186 15.02 6.80 5.37
N GLY A 187 15.67 6.13 4.43
CA GLY A 187 17.11 6.23 4.26
C GLY A 187 17.56 7.66 3.95
N GLY A 188 16.75 8.40 3.18
CA GLY A 188 16.95 9.84 2.92
C GLY A 188 16.80 10.68 4.19
N HIS A 189 15.78 10.44 4.99
CA HIS A 189 15.58 11.11 6.27
C HIS A 189 16.71 10.84 7.27
N ASP A 190 17.23 9.61 7.28
CA ASP A 190 18.37 9.21 8.13
C ASP A 190 19.73 9.71 7.57
N ASN A 191 19.77 10.33 6.39
CA ASN A 191 20.99 10.68 5.66
C ASN A 191 21.96 9.49 5.54
N SER A 192 21.43 8.29 5.34
CA SER A 192 22.18 7.04 5.30
C SER A 192 22.28 6.52 3.86
N THR A 193 23.47 6.67 3.24
CA THR A 193 23.74 6.20 1.89
C THR A 193 23.53 4.68 1.78
N ASP A 194 24.05 3.90 2.71
CA ASP A 194 23.94 2.43 2.68
C ASP A 194 22.48 1.97 2.75
N TYR A 195 21.66 2.66 3.54
CA TYR A 195 20.23 2.39 3.62
C TYR A 195 19.54 2.68 2.29
N ILE A 196 19.75 3.87 1.73
CA ILE A 196 19.18 4.25 0.43
C ILE A 196 19.60 3.25 -0.65
N VAL A 197 20.89 2.92 -0.76
CA VAL A 197 21.42 2.04 -1.80
C VAL A 197 20.84 0.63 -1.67
N SER A 198 20.81 0.06 -0.47
CA SER A 198 20.27 -1.28 -0.26
C SER A 198 18.78 -1.38 -0.61
N GLU A 199 17.97 -0.38 -0.24
CA GLU A 199 16.55 -0.31 -0.59
C GLU A 199 16.33 -0.09 -2.11
N MET A 200 17.15 0.74 -2.74
CA MET A 200 17.09 0.96 -4.20
C MET A 200 17.42 -0.33 -4.97
N LEU A 201 18.39 -1.11 -4.53
CA LEU A 201 18.73 -2.39 -5.17
C LEU A 201 17.60 -3.41 -4.99
N ASP A 202 16.93 -3.43 -3.84
CA ASP A 202 15.75 -4.26 -3.63
C ASP A 202 14.58 -3.82 -4.52
N PHE A 203 14.34 -2.51 -4.62
CA PHE A 203 13.32 -1.95 -5.50
C PHE A 203 13.58 -2.28 -6.97
N ASN A 204 14.84 -2.20 -7.42
CA ASN A 204 15.21 -2.56 -8.80
C ASN A 204 14.80 -4.01 -9.13
N ARG A 205 14.93 -4.96 -8.20
CA ARG A 205 14.48 -6.34 -8.38
C ARG A 205 12.96 -6.46 -8.51
N ALA A 206 12.21 -5.64 -7.77
CA ALA A 206 10.75 -5.58 -7.93
C ALA A 206 10.33 -4.99 -9.29
N VAL A 207 11.02 -3.95 -9.73
CA VAL A 207 10.83 -3.37 -11.08
C VAL A 207 11.15 -4.41 -12.16
N GLU A 208 12.22 -5.19 -12.00
CA GLU A 208 12.55 -6.29 -12.92
C GLU A 208 11.40 -7.31 -13.03
N LYS A 209 10.76 -7.70 -11.91
CA LYS A 209 9.59 -8.57 -11.94
C LYS A 209 8.42 -7.97 -12.74
N ALA A 210 8.18 -6.67 -12.57
CA ALA A 210 7.14 -5.98 -13.33
C ALA A 210 7.46 -5.93 -14.83
N MET A 211 8.73 -5.67 -15.20
CA MET A 211 9.17 -5.65 -16.59
C MET A 211 9.14 -7.04 -17.26
N GLN A 212 9.42 -8.11 -16.51
CA GLN A 212 9.35 -9.48 -17.01
C GLN A 212 7.90 -9.93 -17.24
N TYR A 213 6.96 -9.38 -16.45
CA TYR A 213 5.53 -9.64 -16.60
C TYR A 213 4.93 -8.95 -17.82
N ALA A 214 5.35 -7.71 -18.15
CA ALA A 214 4.81 -6.87 -19.23
C ALA A 214 5.20 -7.35 -20.62
#